data_0a1094989a9b51f956f10fe456104aab
#
_entry.id   0a1094989a9b51f956f10fe456104aab
#
_cell.length_a   1.000
_cell.length_b   1.000
_cell.length_c   1.000
_cell.angle_alpha   90.00
_cell.angle_beta   90.00
_cell.angle_gamma   90.00
#
_symmetry.space_group_name_H-M   'P 1'
#
loop_
_entity.id
_entity.type
_entity.pdbx_description
1 polymer ?
#
loop_
_entity_poly.entity_id
_entity_poly.type
_entity_poly.pdbx_seq_one_letter_code
_entity_poly.pdbx_strand_id
1 'polypeptide(L)'
;FDFIRGCFDGDGSIYSYMDRRWANSHMFYISFASASKNFLDWLRSELSYLTGISGHIIPFNKSVYQLRFAKEESLVLIRKMYYNPRVPCLERKRDRTAKILETHKKISENNARARVH
;
A
#
# COMPACT_ATOMS: atom_id res chain seq x y z
N PHE A 1 -5.53 12.16 -7.35
CA PHE A 1 -5.45 10.75 -6.88
C PHE A 1 -6.33 9.76 -7.67
N ASP A 2 -7.22 10.25 -8.51
CA ASP A 2 -8.01 9.37 -9.37
C ASP A 2 -7.11 8.63 -10.36
N PHE A 3 -6.11 9.31 -10.92
CA PHE A 3 -5.11 8.69 -11.79
C PHE A 3 -4.28 7.63 -11.05
N ILE A 4 -3.86 7.95 -9.83
CA ILE A 4 -3.07 7.03 -9.00
C ILE A 4 -3.89 5.78 -8.66
N ARG A 5 -5.17 5.95 -8.32
CA ARG A 5 -6.06 4.82 -8.06
C ARG A 5 -6.23 3.95 -9.32
N GLY A 6 -6.33 4.58 -10.50
CA GLY A 6 -6.36 3.85 -11.77
C GLY A 6 -5.10 3.03 -11.99
N CYS A 7 -3.92 3.59 -11.69
CA CYS A 7 -2.67 2.85 -11.74
C CYS A 7 -2.65 1.69 -10.76
N PHE A 8 -3.17 1.89 -9.55
CA PHE A 8 -3.26 0.83 -8.54
C PHE A 8 -4.20 -0.27 -9.00
N ASP A 9 -5.35 0.07 -9.56
CA ASP A 9 -6.32 -0.91 -10.07
C ASP A 9 -5.72 -1.75 -11.21
N GLY A 10 -4.91 -1.14 -12.07
CA GLY A 10 -4.25 -1.84 -13.17
C GLY A 10 -3.03 -2.63 -12.74
N ASP A 11 -2.01 -1.96 -12.26
CA ASP A 11 -0.67 -2.51 -12.05
C ASP A 11 -0.26 -2.59 -10.58
N GLY A 12 -1.08 -2.06 -9.67
CA GLY A 12 -0.76 -2.06 -8.26
C GLY A 12 -1.20 -3.32 -7.55
N SER A 13 -0.60 -3.59 -6.42
CA SER A 13 -0.97 -4.70 -5.53
C SER A 13 -0.76 -4.29 -4.08
N ILE A 14 -1.56 -4.89 -3.21
CA ILE A 14 -1.37 -4.77 -1.76
C ILE A 14 -1.09 -6.16 -1.21
N TYR A 15 -0.02 -6.29 -0.44
CA TYR A 15 0.39 -7.55 0.18
C TYR A 15 0.38 -7.39 1.70
N SER A 16 -0.01 -8.46 2.39
CA SER A 16 0.02 -8.49 3.84
C SER A 16 0.66 -9.77 4.35
N TYR A 17 1.31 -9.68 5.50
CA TYR A 17 1.89 -10.85 6.17
C TYR A 17 2.04 -10.56 7.66
N MET A 18 2.14 -11.64 8.45
CA MET A 18 2.48 -11.54 9.87
C MET A 18 3.99 -11.68 10.02
N ASP A 19 4.61 -10.72 10.71
CA ASP A 19 6.04 -10.79 10.97
C ASP A 19 6.30 -11.82 12.08
N ARG A 20 7.04 -12.89 11.76
CA ARG A 20 7.31 -13.98 12.70
C ARG A 20 8.24 -13.58 13.85
N ARG A 21 9.04 -12.52 13.63
CA ARG A 21 9.96 -12.03 14.66
C ARG A 21 9.26 -11.29 15.79
N TRP A 22 8.09 -10.74 15.50
CA TRP A 22 7.31 -9.95 16.44
C TRP A 22 5.89 -10.51 16.51
N ALA A 23 5.58 -11.19 17.60
CA ALA A 23 4.25 -11.76 17.80
C ALA A 23 3.17 -10.69 17.59
N ASN A 24 2.13 -11.01 16.81
CA ASN A 24 1.00 -10.14 16.51
C ASN A 24 1.36 -8.87 15.71
N SER A 25 2.48 -8.88 15.00
CA SER A 25 2.82 -7.76 14.10
C SER A 25 2.28 -8.02 12.70
N HIS A 26 1.25 -7.28 12.32
CA HIS A 26 0.67 -7.35 10.98
C HIS A 26 1.33 -6.32 10.08
N MET A 27 1.96 -6.80 9.01
CA MET A 27 2.65 -5.96 8.03
C MET A 27 1.90 -5.99 6.72
N PHE A 28 1.91 -4.87 6.02
CA PHE A 28 1.40 -4.79 4.65
C PHE A 28 2.16 -3.71 3.88
N TYR A 29 2.13 -3.82 2.56
CA TYR A 29 2.75 -2.83 1.70
C TYR A 29 2.03 -2.78 0.35
N ILE A 30 2.04 -1.58 -0.26
CA ILE A 30 1.55 -1.37 -1.62
C ILE A 30 2.75 -1.39 -2.57
N SER A 31 2.59 -2.00 -3.74
CA SER A 31 3.58 -1.95 -4.79
C SER A 31 2.94 -1.69 -6.15
N PHE A 32 3.70 -1.02 -7.01
CA PHE A 32 3.37 -0.84 -8.43
C PHE A 32 4.47 -1.50 -9.24
N ALA A 33 4.11 -2.42 -10.14
CA ALA A 33 5.06 -3.12 -10.97
C ALA A 33 5.05 -2.56 -12.39
N SER A 34 6.24 -2.41 -12.99
CA SER A 34 6.35 -1.95 -14.39
C SER A 34 7.67 -2.40 -14.99
N ALA A 35 7.65 -2.72 -16.27
CA ALA A 35 8.87 -2.92 -17.05
C ALA A 35 9.60 -1.58 -17.30
N SER A 36 8.91 -0.45 -17.15
CA SER A 36 9.48 0.88 -17.34
C SER A 36 9.91 1.48 -16.00
N LYS A 37 11.20 1.48 -15.73
CA LYS A 37 11.75 2.15 -14.56
C LYS A 37 11.47 3.67 -14.61
N ASN A 38 11.52 4.25 -15.82
CA ASN A 38 11.24 5.69 -16.00
C ASN A 38 9.81 6.03 -15.55
N PHE A 39 8.84 5.17 -15.86
CA PHE A 39 7.46 5.36 -15.39
C PHE A 39 7.39 5.33 -13.87
N LEU A 40 8.07 4.38 -13.23
CA LEU A 40 8.08 4.26 -11.77
C LEU A 40 8.82 5.44 -11.12
N ASP A 41 9.91 5.93 -11.73
CA ASP A 41 10.61 7.13 -11.25
C ASP A 41 9.68 8.35 -11.30
N TRP A 42 8.93 8.49 -12.38
CA TRP A 42 7.94 9.57 -12.52
C TRP A 42 6.83 9.43 -11.47
N LEU A 43 6.26 8.24 -11.33
CA LEU A 43 5.19 8.00 -10.36
C LEU A 43 5.66 8.29 -8.93
N ARG A 44 6.87 7.86 -8.60
CA ARG A 44 7.49 8.13 -7.30
C ARG A 44 7.63 9.63 -7.06
N SER A 45 8.10 10.37 -8.06
CA SER A 45 8.26 11.83 -7.96
C SER A 45 6.92 12.52 -7.74
N GLU A 46 5.87 12.12 -8.46
CA GLU A 46 4.53 12.68 -8.32
C GLU A 46 3.97 12.42 -6.92
N LEU A 47 4.09 11.18 -6.43
CA LEU A 47 3.60 10.83 -5.11
C LEU A 47 4.38 11.53 -4.01
N SER A 48 5.68 11.67 -4.16
CA SER A 48 6.51 12.41 -3.22
C SER A 48 6.10 13.88 -3.14
N TYR A 49 5.83 14.49 -4.30
CA TYR A 49 5.38 15.87 -4.37
C TYR A 49 4.00 16.05 -3.70
N LEU A 50 3.08 15.12 -3.94
CA LEU A 50 1.70 15.24 -3.46
C LEU A 50 1.53 14.85 -1.98
N THR A 51 2.35 13.93 -1.47
CA THR A 51 2.12 13.33 -0.15
C THR A 51 3.33 13.35 0.77
N GLY A 52 4.51 13.62 0.24
CA GLY A 52 5.76 13.55 1.01
C GLY A 52 6.31 12.14 1.19
N ILE A 53 5.60 11.10 0.69
CA ILE A 53 6.11 9.72 0.76
C ILE A 53 7.01 9.43 -0.43
N SER A 54 8.03 8.60 -0.24
CA SER A 54 9.01 8.33 -1.28
C SER A 54 9.05 6.89 -1.77
N GLY A 55 8.77 5.91 -0.93
CA GLY A 55 8.87 4.52 -1.33
C GLY A 55 10.27 4.12 -1.78
N HIS A 56 10.38 2.93 -2.37
CA HIS A 56 11.62 2.40 -2.90
C HIS A 56 11.37 1.71 -4.23
N ILE A 57 12.24 1.95 -5.20
CA ILE A 57 12.23 1.22 -6.47
C ILE A 57 13.25 0.11 -6.38
N ILE A 58 12.80 -1.14 -6.57
CA ILE A 58 13.62 -2.33 -6.49
C ILE A 58 13.46 -3.17 -7.76
N PRO A 59 14.51 -3.86 -8.21
CA PRO A 59 14.34 -4.85 -9.27
C PRO A 59 13.56 -6.05 -8.72
N PHE A 60 12.56 -6.49 -9.46
CA PHE A 60 11.73 -7.63 -9.07
C PHE A 60 12.14 -8.90 -9.81
N ASN A 61 12.44 -8.75 -11.11
CA ASN A 61 13.02 -9.81 -11.95
C ASN A 61 13.80 -9.15 -13.09
N LYS A 62 14.24 -9.94 -14.09
CA LYS A 62 15.09 -9.44 -15.16
C LYS A 62 14.50 -8.29 -15.99
N SER A 63 13.17 -8.16 -16.02
CA SER A 63 12.49 -7.22 -16.90
C SER A 63 11.49 -6.33 -16.18
N VAL A 64 11.29 -6.49 -14.88
CA VAL A 64 10.26 -5.77 -14.12
C VAL A 64 10.87 -5.15 -12.87
N TYR A 65 10.47 -3.91 -12.60
CA TYR A 65 10.77 -3.19 -11.36
C TYR A 65 9.52 -3.04 -10.53
N GLN A 66 9.68 -2.80 -9.23
CA GLN A 66 8.58 -2.46 -8.34
C GLN A 66 8.87 -1.15 -7.62
N LEU A 67 7.87 -0.28 -7.55
CA LEU A 67 7.85 0.84 -6.62
C LEU A 67 7.06 0.35 -5.40
N ARG A 68 7.75 0.20 -4.27
CA ARG A 68 7.18 -0.37 -3.04
C ARG A 68 7.12 0.66 -1.94
N PHE A 69 5.99 0.72 -1.25
CA PHE A 69 5.75 1.62 -0.12
C PHE A 69 5.61 0.82 1.16
N ALA A 70 6.30 1.27 2.22
CA ALA A 70 6.20 0.68 3.54
C ALA A 70 4.78 0.84 4.12
N LYS A 71 4.52 0.20 5.26
CA LYS A 71 3.20 0.17 5.89
C LYS A 71 2.60 1.57 6.12
N GLU A 72 3.35 2.47 6.73
CA GLU A 72 2.84 3.82 7.03
C GLU A 72 2.58 4.63 5.76
N GLU A 73 3.47 4.51 4.78
CA GLU A 73 3.30 5.15 3.48
C GLU A 73 2.09 4.58 2.74
N SER A 74 1.89 3.26 2.84
CA SER A 74 0.73 2.59 2.23
C SER A 74 -0.58 3.07 2.84
N LEU A 75 -0.64 3.32 4.15
CA LEU A 75 -1.82 3.90 4.80
C LEU A 75 -2.16 5.28 4.24
N VAL A 76 -1.15 6.12 4.00
CA VAL A 76 -1.36 7.43 3.39
C VAL A 76 -1.96 7.28 1.99
N LEU A 77 -1.39 6.39 1.17
CA LEU A 77 -1.88 6.15 -0.19
C LEU A 77 -3.32 5.64 -0.21
N ILE A 78 -3.65 4.68 0.65
CA ILE A 78 -5.00 4.12 0.72
C ILE A 78 -6.02 5.19 1.04
N ARG A 79 -5.74 6.04 2.02
CA ARG A 79 -6.64 7.13 2.40
C ARG A 79 -6.84 8.13 1.28
N LYS A 80 -5.80 8.39 0.49
CA LYS A 80 -5.87 9.32 -0.65
C LYS A 80 -6.57 8.71 -1.86
N MET A 81 -6.35 7.42 -2.15
CA MET A 81 -6.99 6.73 -3.26
C MET A 81 -8.48 6.49 -3.04
N TYR A 82 -8.85 6.10 -1.83
CA TYR A 82 -10.23 5.77 -1.47
C TYR A 82 -10.82 6.82 -0.53
N TYR A 83 -10.76 8.07 -0.96
CA TYR A 83 -11.21 9.21 -0.18
C TYR A 83 -12.75 9.29 -0.02
N ASN A 84 -13.47 8.53 -0.82
CA ASN A 84 -14.93 8.47 -0.82
C ASN A 84 -15.37 7.04 -1.18
N PRO A 85 -16.37 6.44 -0.49
CA PRO A 85 -16.83 5.09 -0.81
C PRO A 85 -17.36 4.91 -2.23
N ARG A 86 -17.70 6.01 -2.92
CA ARG A 86 -18.28 5.99 -4.27
C ARG A 86 -17.28 6.17 -5.39
N VAL A 87 -15.98 6.27 -5.11
CA VAL A 87 -14.98 6.44 -6.18
C VAL A 87 -14.93 5.22 -7.08
N PRO A 88 -14.80 5.40 -8.41
CA PRO A 88 -14.62 4.28 -9.33
C PRO A 88 -13.35 3.50 -9.00
N CYS A 89 -13.46 2.18 -8.90
CA CYS A 89 -12.31 1.32 -8.59
C CYS A 89 -12.65 -0.13 -8.89
N LEU A 90 -11.61 -0.98 -8.92
CA LEU A 90 -11.80 -2.42 -8.93
C LEU A 90 -12.25 -2.86 -7.53
N GLU A 91 -13.48 -3.34 -7.41
CA GLU A 91 -14.05 -3.77 -6.13
C GLU A 91 -13.20 -4.83 -5.44
N ARG A 92 -12.64 -5.77 -6.21
CA ARG A 92 -11.78 -6.82 -5.69
C ARG A 92 -10.59 -6.27 -4.91
N LYS A 93 -9.89 -5.26 -5.46
CA LYS A 93 -8.74 -4.65 -4.79
C LYS A 93 -9.17 -3.80 -3.61
N ARG A 94 -10.27 -3.10 -3.74
CA ARG A 94 -10.86 -2.33 -2.65
C ARG A 94 -11.23 -3.21 -1.46
N ASP A 95 -11.90 -4.33 -1.73
CA ASP A 95 -12.32 -5.27 -0.69
C ASP A 95 -11.11 -5.90 0.00
N ARG A 96 -10.09 -6.28 -0.75
CA ARG A 96 -8.84 -6.80 -0.18
C ARG A 96 -8.15 -5.77 0.70
N THR A 97 -8.09 -4.53 0.26
CA THR A 97 -7.52 -3.42 1.02
C THR A 97 -8.30 -3.21 2.31
N ALA A 98 -9.63 -3.20 2.24
CA ALA A 98 -10.49 -3.04 3.41
C ALA A 98 -10.27 -4.16 4.43
N LYS A 99 -10.14 -5.40 3.99
CA LYS A 99 -9.86 -6.55 4.87
C LYS A 99 -8.51 -6.41 5.58
N ILE A 100 -7.49 -5.98 4.86
CA ILE A 100 -6.16 -5.76 5.43
C ILE A 100 -6.20 -4.68 6.49
N LEU A 101 -6.87 -3.56 6.23
CA LEU A 101 -7.02 -2.48 7.20
C LEU A 101 -7.80 -2.91 8.44
N GLU A 102 -8.86 -3.70 8.25
CA GLU A 102 -9.64 -4.24 9.37
C GLU A 102 -8.81 -5.13 10.26
N THR A 103 -8.02 -6.04 9.67
CA THR A 103 -7.10 -6.91 10.40
C THR A 103 -6.07 -6.09 11.17
N HIS A 104 -5.49 -5.09 10.54
CA HIS A 104 -4.52 -4.18 11.18
C HIS A 104 -5.14 -3.47 12.39
N LYS A 105 -6.36 -2.95 12.24
CA LYS A 105 -7.08 -2.27 13.31
C LYS A 105 -7.31 -3.19 14.50
N LYS A 106 -7.79 -4.42 14.26
CA LYS A 106 -8.04 -5.40 15.32
C LYS A 106 -6.76 -5.76 16.08
N ILE A 107 -5.67 -5.99 15.39
CA ILE A 107 -4.38 -6.33 16.00
C ILE A 107 -3.86 -5.15 16.81
N SER A 108 -3.96 -3.93 16.30
CA SER A 108 -3.54 -2.72 17.02
C SER A 108 -4.36 -2.51 18.31
N GLU A 109 -5.67 -2.74 18.26
CA GLU A 109 -6.54 -2.65 19.43
C GLU A 109 -6.18 -3.71 20.47
N ASN A 110 -5.94 -4.95 20.05
CA ASN A 110 -5.54 -6.03 20.93
C ASN A 110 -4.20 -5.74 21.60
N ASN A 111 -3.23 -5.23 20.86
CA ASN A 111 -1.92 -4.85 21.39
C ASN A 111 -2.04 -3.70 22.39
N ALA A 112 -2.89 -2.73 22.13
CA ALA A 112 -3.15 -1.62 23.05
C ALA A 112 -3.76 -2.12 24.37
N ARG A 113 -4.71 -3.06 24.30
CA ARG A 113 -5.31 -3.69 25.49
C ARG A 113 -4.28 -4.47 26.30
N ALA A 114 -3.42 -5.23 25.63
CA ALA A 114 -2.36 -5.99 26.29
C ALA A 114 -1.37 -5.07 27.03
N ARG A 115 -1.13 -3.86 26.55
CA ARG A 115 -0.23 -2.90 27.19
C ARG A 115 -0.83 -2.26 28.44
N VAL A 116 -2.13 -2.24 28.58
CA VAL A 116 -2.83 -1.65 29.73
C VAL A 116 -2.85 -2.62 30.92
N HIS A 117 -2.71 -3.89 30.65
CA HIS A 117 -2.68 -4.96 31.66
C HIS A 117 -1.26 -5.45 31.89
#